data_1c80e3b7c98bbe0bd0e5eaeb4594ab09
#
_entry.id   1c80e3b7c98bbe0bd0e5eaeb4594ab09
#
_cell.length_a   1.000
_cell.length_b   1.000
_cell.length_c   1.000
_cell.angle_alpha   90.00
_cell.angle_beta   90.00
_cell.angle_gamma   90.00
#
_symmetry.space_group_name_H-M   'P 1'
#
loop_
_entity.id
_entity.type
_entity.pdbx_description
1 polymer ?
#
loop_
_entity_poly.entity_id
_entity_poly.type
_entity_poly.pdbx_seq_one_letter_code
_entity_poly.pdbx_strand_id
1 'polypeptide(L)'
;MNAVLLAVIIMLALSAARVHVVLALFIGALVGGLAGGLGLDGTMVAYQDGLSGGAMLALSYALLGAFAMAVSSSGLPQLLANSLISKVGSESNEANTRIEFTVRWLLLVGILAMAIMSQNLIPVHIAFIPLIIPPLLAVFNRLKVDRRVIACVLTFGLVTTYMFIPVGFGSIFLNDILLGNIELAGMSVAGINVMKAMSIPALGMVIGLLIAVFFTYRKPRNYRSIDLAPTDYETKEPSRFNVIVAIIAIIATFTVQVIMQSMGTEANSLLVGALVGLMIFMLTGAVKWREADDVFTAGMRMMALIGFIMISAQGFAAVMDATGAVDPLVTVVADLFAGNKGAAAIAMLVVGLIVTMGIGSSFSTLPIIATIYVPLCLALGFSPLATVSIIGTAGALGDAGSPASDSTLGPTAGLNVDGQHDHIRDSVIPTFLHFNLPLLAAGWVAAMVL
;
A
#
# COMPACT_ATOMS: atom_id res chain seq x y z
N MET A 1 -3.13 6.16 33.74
CA MET A 1 -2.85 5.51 32.43
C MET A 1 -2.23 6.56 31.53
N ASN A 2 -1.18 6.26 30.79
CA ASN A 2 -0.53 7.25 29.92
C ASN A 2 -1.51 7.71 28.83
N ALA A 3 -1.54 9.02 28.54
CA ALA A 3 -2.49 9.64 27.61
C ALA A 3 -2.34 9.10 26.17
N VAL A 4 -1.10 8.88 25.71
CA VAL A 4 -0.79 8.31 24.38
C VAL A 4 -1.31 6.87 24.29
N LEU A 5 -1.04 6.06 25.31
CA LEU A 5 -1.50 4.67 25.33
C LEU A 5 -3.03 4.58 25.31
N LEU A 6 -3.71 5.45 26.09
CA LEU A 6 -5.16 5.52 26.11
C LEU A 6 -5.73 5.93 24.74
N ALA A 7 -5.16 6.96 24.11
CA ALA A 7 -5.55 7.44 22.80
C ALA A 7 -5.45 6.34 21.74
N VAL A 8 -4.31 5.63 21.70
CA VAL A 8 -4.06 4.54 20.76
C VAL A 8 -5.02 3.37 21.00
N ILE A 9 -5.22 2.95 22.25
CA ILE A 9 -6.17 1.85 22.57
C ILE A 9 -7.59 2.21 22.11
N ILE A 10 -8.06 3.43 22.37
CA ILE A 10 -9.39 3.86 21.95
C ILE A 10 -9.50 3.92 20.42
N MET A 11 -8.51 4.51 19.75
CA MET A 11 -8.45 4.56 18.29
C MET A 11 -8.52 3.14 17.70
N LEU A 12 -7.73 2.19 18.22
CA LEU A 12 -7.73 0.80 17.76
C LEU A 12 -9.05 0.09 18.06
N ALA A 13 -9.62 0.27 19.25
CA ALA A 13 -10.91 -0.33 19.63
C ALA A 13 -12.04 0.16 18.70
N LEU A 14 -12.08 1.46 18.40
CA LEU A 14 -13.05 2.04 17.46
C LEU A 14 -12.85 1.52 16.05
N SER A 15 -11.60 1.42 15.58
CA SER A 15 -11.27 0.87 14.27
C SER A 15 -11.67 -0.60 14.16
N ALA A 16 -11.39 -1.41 15.19
CA ALA A 16 -11.84 -2.81 15.28
C ALA A 16 -13.37 -2.94 15.33
N ALA A 17 -14.06 -1.97 15.94
CA ALA A 17 -15.53 -1.86 15.93
C ALA A 17 -16.09 -1.34 14.59
N ARG A 18 -15.26 -1.22 13.54
CA ARG A 18 -15.61 -0.74 12.19
C ARG A 18 -16.04 0.73 12.15
N VAL A 19 -15.66 1.54 13.13
CA VAL A 19 -15.78 2.99 13.03
C VAL A 19 -14.78 3.49 12.01
N HIS A 20 -15.19 4.47 11.20
CA HIS A 20 -14.33 5.04 10.16
C HIS A 20 -13.01 5.54 10.75
N VAL A 21 -11.87 5.18 10.14
CA VAL A 21 -10.51 5.43 10.68
C VAL A 21 -10.27 6.90 11.00
N VAL A 22 -10.72 7.82 10.15
CA VAL A 22 -10.63 9.27 10.39
C VAL A 22 -11.32 9.68 11.69
N LEU A 23 -12.50 9.13 11.95
CA LEU A 23 -13.23 9.39 13.21
C LEU A 23 -12.55 8.71 14.40
N ALA A 24 -12.03 7.51 14.22
CA ALA A 24 -11.31 6.79 15.27
C ALA A 24 -10.04 7.56 15.70
N LEU A 25 -9.31 8.11 14.74
CA LEU A 25 -8.14 8.98 14.99
C LEU A 25 -8.54 10.26 15.73
N PHE A 26 -9.59 10.94 15.25
CA PHE A 26 -10.07 12.17 15.90
C PHE A 26 -10.55 11.93 17.35
N ILE A 27 -11.37 10.90 17.57
CA ILE A 27 -11.87 10.55 18.92
C ILE A 27 -10.69 10.11 19.81
N GLY A 28 -9.76 9.32 19.28
CA GLY A 28 -8.54 8.92 19.98
C GLY A 28 -7.71 10.12 20.42
N ALA A 29 -7.49 11.08 19.51
CA ALA A 29 -6.79 12.33 19.80
C ALA A 29 -7.52 13.15 20.88
N LEU A 30 -8.85 13.30 20.78
CA LEU A 30 -9.67 14.03 21.73
C LEU A 30 -9.56 13.42 23.13
N VAL A 31 -9.73 12.10 23.26
CA VAL A 31 -9.62 11.42 24.55
C VAL A 31 -8.20 11.49 25.11
N GLY A 32 -7.18 11.32 24.26
CA GLY A 32 -5.77 11.44 24.66
C GLY A 32 -5.42 12.83 25.14
N GLY A 33 -5.83 13.87 24.41
CA GLY A 33 -5.59 15.27 24.80
C GLY A 33 -6.29 15.65 26.12
N LEU A 34 -7.54 15.23 26.30
CA LEU A 34 -8.27 15.44 27.56
C LEU A 34 -7.59 14.69 28.72
N ALA A 35 -7.21 13.43 28.53
CA ALA A 35 -6.50 12.65 29.54
C ALA A 35 -5.09 13.18 29.83
N GLY A 36 -4.44 13.80 28.85
CA GLY A 36 -3.15 14.49 28.98
C GLY A 36 -3.24 15.87 29.63
N GLY A 37 -4.44 16.35 29.96
CA GLY A 37 -4.65 17.62 30.68
C GLY A 37 -4.68 18.86 29.78
N LEU A 38 -4.74 18.74 28.45
CA LEU A 38 -4.81 19.89 27.54
C LEU A 38 -6.17 20.61 27.59
N GLY A 39 -7.21 19.99 28.16
CA GLY A 39 -8.58 20.45 28.05
C GLY A 39 -9.11 20.37 26.62
N LEU A 40 -10.35 20.77 26.41
CA LEU A 40 -10.97 20.70 25.08
C LEU A 40 -10.32 21.68 24.09
N ASP A 41 -10.13 22.91 24.51
CA ASP A 41 -9.59 23.99 23.68
C ASP A 41 -8.15 23.68 23.24
N GLY A 42 -7.26 23.36 24.19
CA GLY A 42 -5.87 22.99 23.88
C GLY A 42 -5.76 21.75 22.98
N THR A 43 -6.62 20.75 23.19
CA THR A 43 -6.67 19.56 22.32
C THR A 43 -7.06 19.92 20.89
N MET A 44 -8.10 20.77 20.73
CA MET A 44 -8.57 21.16 19.41
C MET A 44 -7.57 22.05 18.67
N VAL A 45 -6.91 22.98 19.38
CA VAL A 45 -5.84 23.82 18.81
C VAL A 45 -4.67 22.94 18.33
N ALA A 46 -4.15 22.06 19.19
CA ALA A 46 -3.08 21.14 18.82
C ALA A 46 -3.46 20.26 17.62
N TYR A 47 -4.69 19.75 17.59
CA TYR A 47 -5.17 18.96 16.45
C TYR A 47 -5.21 19.77 15.16
N GLN A 48 -5.74 21.00 15.19
CA GLN A 48 -5.82 21.91 14.04
C GLN A 48 -4.43 22.26 13.50
N ASP A 49 -3.47 22.55 14.36
CA ASP A 49 -2.10 22.87 13.98
C ASP A 49 -1.45 21.70 13.24
N GLY A 50 -1.72 20.46 13.69
CA GLY A 50 -1.22 19.25 13.04
C GLY A 50 -1.81 18.98 11.64
N LEU A 51 -3.04 19.46 11.33
CA LEU A 51 -3.68 19.18 10.03
C LEU A 51 -2.86 19.69 8.84
N SER A 52 -2.14 20.80 9.00
CA SER A 52 -1.35 21.44 7.94
C SER A 52 -0.28 20.50 7.37
N GLY A 53 0.36 19.68 8.20
CA GLY A 53 1.37 18.69 7.78
C GLY A 53 0.84 17.64 6.80
N GLY A 54 -0.43 17.26 6.93
CA GLY A 54 -1.06 16.27 6.04
C GLY A 54 -1.69 16.85 4.76
N ALA A 55 -1.97 18.14 4.72
CA ALA A 55 -2.75 18.75 3.63
C ALA A 55 -2.04 18.69 2.28
N MET A 56 -0.73 18.93 2.24
CA MET A 56 0.07 18.86 1.01
C MET A 56 0.10 17.44 0.44
N LEU A 57 0.27 16.44 1.30
CA LEU A 57 0.24 15.03 0.90
C LEU A 57 -1.13 14.64 0.36
N ALA A 58 -2.22 15.05 1.03
CA ALA A 58 -3.58 14.78 0.58
C ALA A 58 -3.87 15.39 -0.80
N LEU A 59 -3.41 16.61 -1.08
CA LEU A 59 -3.53 17.25 -2.39
C LEU A 59 -2.74 16.50 -3.45
N SER A 60 -1.51 16.10 -3.14
CA SER A 60 -0.66 15.32 -4.05
C SER A 60 -1.32 13.98 -4.41
N TYR A 61 -1.93 13.32 -3.45
CA TYR A 61 -2.67 12.07 -3.68
C TYR A 61 -3.93 12.27 -4.53
N ALA A 62 -4.68 13.35 -4.27
CA ALA A 62 -5.85 13.67 -5.08
C ALA A 62 -5.49 13.86 -6.57
N LEU A 63 -4.40 14.58 -6.86
CA LEU A 63 -3.90 14.79 -8.21
C LEU A 63 -3.33 13.51 -8.83
N LEU A 64 -2.61 12.71 -8.07
CA LEU A 64 -2.13 11.41 -8.53
C LEU A 64 -3.28 10.46 -8.84
N GLY A 65 -4.33 10.46 -8.01
CA GLY A 65 -5.56 9.71 -8.25
C GLY A 65 -6.26 10.13 -9.54
N ALA A 66 -6.35 11.45 -9.79
CA ALA A 66 -6.89 11.98 -11.03
C ALA A 66 -6.05 11.54 -12.25
N PHE A 67 -4.72 11.59 -12.13
CA PHE A 67 -3.81 11.11 -13.16
C PHE A 67 -3.99 9.61 -13.41
N ALA A 68 -4.09 8.80 -12.36
CA ALA A 68 -4.34 7.37 -12.47
C ALA A 68 -5.67 7.06 -13.19
N MET A 69 -6.73 7.82 -12.92
CA MET A 69 -8.00 7.69 -13.61
C MET A 69 -7.92 8.11 -15.07
N ALA A 70 -7.18 9.17 -15.40
CA ALA A 70 -6.91 9.56 -16.79
C ALA A 70 -6.14 8.46 -17.55
N VAL A 71 -5.13 7.85 -16.94
CA VAL A 71 -4.42 6.69 -17.50
C VAL A 71 -5.36 5.50 -17.66
N SER A 72 -6.20 5.22 -16.68
CA SER A 72 -7.17 4.11 -16.74
C SER A 72 -8.18 4.31 -17.88
N SER A 73 -8.68 5.52 -18.08
CA SER A 73 -9.64 5.86 -19.14
C SER A 73 -9.04 5.84 -20.55
N SER A 74 -7.72 5.85 -20.69
CA SER A 74 -7.02 5.80 -21.99
C SER A 74 -7.15 4.45 -22.72
N GLY A 75 -7.54 3.38 -22.02
CA GLY A 75 -7.55 2.01 -22.54
C GLY A 75 -6.20 1.29 -22.47
N LEU A 76 -5.15 1.92 -21.90
CA LEU A 76 -3.86 1.27 -21.73
C LEU A 76 -3.93 -0.03 -20.88
N PRO A 77 -4.65 -0.07 -19.74
CA PRO A 77 -4.81 -1.30 -18.97
C PRO A 77 -5.50 -2.41 -19.76
N GLN A 78 -6.54 -2.07 -20.56
CA GLN A 78 -7.25 -3.02 -21.42
C GLN A 78 -6.35 -3.59 -22.50
N LEU A 79 -5.50 -2.74 -23.11
CA LEU A 79 -4.56 -3.19 -24.14
C LEU A 79 -3.54 -4.17 -23.54
N LEU A 80 -3.03 -3.91 -22.36
CA LEU A 80 -2.12 -4.83 -21.65
C LEU A 80 -2.83 -6.14 -21.31
N ALA A 81 -4.07 -6.09 -20.82
CA ALA A 81 -4.89 -7.26 -20.54
C ALA A 81 -5.12 -8.11 -21.78
N ASN A 82 -5.56 -7.49 -22.87
CA ASN A 82 -5.81 -8.18 -24.16
C ASN A 82 -4.54 -8.80 -24.73
N SER A 83 -3.39 -8.12 -24.60
CA SER A 83 -2.09 -8.66 -25.03
C SER A 83 -1.70 -9.91 -24.22
N LEU A 84 -2.00 -9.95 -22.93
CA LEU A 84 -1.76 -11.12 -22.10
C LEU A 84 -2.69 -12.28 -22.47
N ILE A 85 -3.99 -11.99 -22.62
CA ILE A 85 -5.02 -12.98 -22.96
C ILE A 85 -4.76 -13.60 -24.35
N SER A 86 -4.40 -12.79 -25.34
CA SER A 86 -4.15 -13.26 -26.71
C SER A 86 -2.94 -14.21 -26.80
N LYS A 87 -1.88 -13.93 -26.07
CA LYS A 87 -0.71 -14.82 -25.99
C LYS A 87 -1.04 -16.16 -25.35
N VAL A 88 -1.88 -16.13 -24.31
CA VAL A 88 -2.34 -17.35 -23.62
C VAL A 88 -3.31 -18.16 -24.46
N GLY A 89 -4.25 -17.50 -25.14
CA GLY A 89 -5.29 -18.14 -25.95
C GLY A 89 -4.73 -18.85 -27.19
N SER A 90 -3.66 -18.33 -27.80
CA SER A 90 -3.06 -18.91 -29.00
C SER A 90 -2.28 -20.22 -28.74
N GLU A 91 -1.76 -20.41 -27.52
CA GLU A 91 -0.95 -21.58 -27.17
C GLU A 91 -1.75 -22.73 -26.56
N SER A 92 -3.01 -22.53 -26.18
CA SER A 92 -3.78 -23.48 -25.37
C SER A 92 -4.59 -24.52 -26.14
N ASN A 93 -4.48 -24.60 -27.44
CA ASN A 93 -5.31 -25.50 -28.29
C ASN A 93 -4.79 -26.93 -28.43
N GLU A 94 -3.57 -27.24 -27.97
CA GLU A 94 -3.03 -28.61 -28.02
C GLU A 94 -2.82 -29.18 -26.61
N ALA A 95 -3.27 -30.40 -26.37
CA ALA A 95 -3.13 -31.12 -25.10
C ALA A 95 -1.68 -31.59 -24.87
N ASN A 96 -0.76 -30.65 -24.68
CA ASN A 96 0.64 -30.95 -24.43
C ASN A 96 1.02 -30.41 -23.04
N THR A 97 1.39 -31.28 -22.12
CA THR A 97 1.76 -30.99 -20.74
C THR A 97 2.85 -29.91 -20.60
N ARG A 98 3.72 -29.78 -21.58
CA ARG A 98 4.76 -28.73 -21.62
C ARG A 98 4.17 -27.36 -21.92
N ILE A 99 3.17 -27.29 -22.80
CA ILE A 99 2.49 -26.05 -23.16
C ILE A 99 1.67 -25.54 -21.93
N GLU A 100 0.92 -26.43 -21.26
CA GLU A 100 0.18 -26.09 -20.04
C GLU A 100 1.10 -25.53 -18.94
N PHE A 101 2.27 -26.14 -18.76
CA PHE A 101 3.27 -25.67 -17.81
C PHE A 101 3.79 -24.26 -18.18
N THR A 102 4.13 -24.04 -19.45
CA THR A 102 4.63 -22.75 -19.93
C THR A 102 3.57 -21.66 -19.80
N VAL A 103 2.32 -21.95 -20.21
CA VAL A 103 1.19 -21.01 -20.08
C VAL A 103 0.91 -20.66 -18.63
N ARG A 104 0.93 -21.63 -17.72
CA ARG A 104 0.76 -21.38 -16.29
C ARG A 104 1.80 -20.38 -15.76
N TRP A 105 3.07 -20.58 -16.09
CA TRP A 105 4.14 -19.69 -15.65
C TRP A 105 4.07 -18.31 -16.30
N LEU A 106 3.76 -18.25 -17.59
CA LEU A 106 3.57 -16.99 -18.32
C LEU A 106 2.46 -16.15 -17.66
N LEU A 107 1.34 -16.80 -17.27
CA LEU A 107 0.25 -16.14 -16.56
C LEU A 107 0.69 -15.62 -15.20
N LEU A 108 1.32 -16.43 -14.35
CA LEU A 108 1.74 -16.02 -13.02
C LEU A 108 2.76 -14.87 -13.08
N VAL A 109 3.74 -14.97 -13.98
CA VAL A 109 4.75 -13.91 -14.18
C VAL A 109 4.12 -12.66 -14.80
N GLY A 110 3.19 -12.82 -15.75
CA GLY A 110 2.47 -11.69 -16.35
C GLY A 110 1.62 -10.93 -15.33
N ILE A 111 0.88 -11.65 -14.48
CA ILE A 111 0.07 -11.06 -13.40
C ILE A 111 0.98 -10.38 -12.37
N LEU A 112 2.09 -11.01 -12.00
CA LEU A 112 3.07 -10.42 -11.10
C LEU A 112 3.64 -9.12 -11.69
N ALA A 113 4.06 -9.15 -12.95
CA ALA A 113 4.59 -7.97 -13.63
C ALA A 113 3.56 -6.83 -13.67
N MET A 114 2.28 -7.14 -13.93
CA MET A 114 1.22 -6.14 -13.94
C MET A 114 0.95 -5.59 -12.53
N ALA A 115 0.95 -6.43 -11.51
CA ALA A 115 0.81 -5.97 -10.12
C ALA A 115 1.95 -5.03 -9.71
N ILE A 116 3.19 -5.37 -10.08
CA ILE A 116 4.37 -4.52 -9.87
C ILE A 116 4.23 -3.18 -10.63
N MET A 117 3.89 -3.26 -11.91
CA MET A 117 3.71 -2.07 -12.74
C MET A 117 2.63 -1.15 -12.21
N SER A 118 1.53 -1.70 -11.68
CA SER A 118 0.40 -0.92 -11.14
C SER A 118 0.76 -0.09 -9.91
N GLN A 119 1.84 -0.42 -9.23
CA GLN A 119 2.33 0.33 -8.08
C GLN A 119 3.44 1.32 -8.44
N ASN A 120 4.36 0.91 -9.30
CA ASN A 120 5.60 1.64 -9.50
C ASN A 120 5.69 2.39 -10.84
N LEU A 121 5.06 1.90 -11.91
CA LEU A 121 5.19 2.49 -13.25
C LEU A 121 3.90 3.12 -13.76
N ILE A 122 2.79 2.44 -13.58
CA ILE A 122 1.46 2.90 -14.03
C ILE A 122 0.58 3.00 -12.77
N PRO A 123 0.42 4.16 -12.16
CA PRO A 123 -0.19 4.28 -10.83
C PRO A 123 -1.71 4.06 -10.88
N VAL A 124 -2.13 2.87 -11.28
CA VAL A 124 -3.55 2.46 -11.32
C VAL A 124 -3.94 1.63 -10.09
N HIS A 125 -2.98 1.35 -9.22
CA HIS A 125 -3.17 0.59 -7.98
C HIS A 125 -3.97 -0.71 -8.25
N ILE A 126 -5.01 -0.98 -7.48
CA ILE A 126 -5.84 -2.20 -7.63
C ILE A 126 -6.81 -2.15 -8.82
N ALA A 127 -6.97 -1.00 -9.49
CA ALA A 127 -7.99 -0.83 -10.54
C ALA A 127 -7.79 -1.76 -11.76
N PHE A 128 -6.60 -2.31 -11.97
CA PHE A 128 -6.35 -3.27 -13.05
C PHE A 128 -6.95 -4.66 -12.77
N ILE A 129 -7.15 -5.03 -11.51
CA ILE A 129 -7.56 -6.39 -11.12
C ILE A 129 -8.93 -6.76 -11.69
N PRO A 130 -10.00 -5.95 -11.54
CA PRO A 130 -11.30 -6.23 -12.12
C PRO A 130 -11.30 -6.33 -13.64
N LEU A 131 -10.32 -5.72 -14.30
CA LEU A 131 -10.20 -5.74 -15.76
C LEU A 131 -9.52 -7.01 -16.29
N ILE A 132 -8.56 -7.55 -15.54
CA ILE A 132 -7.66 -8.62 -16.02
C ILE A 132 -8.03 -9.97 -15.44
N ILE A 133 -8.34 -10.05 -14.17
CA ILE A 133 -8.52 -11.33 -13.48
C ILE A 133 -9.80 -12.05 -13.93
N PRO A 134 -11.00 -11.41 -14.00
CA PRO A 134 -12.21 -12.11 -14.42
C PRO A 134 -12.12 -12.78 -15.79
N PRO A 135 -11.63 -12.13 -16.86
CA PRO A 135 -11.45 -12.80 -18.15
C PRO A 135 -10.49 -14.00 -18.13
N LEU A 136 -9.51 -13.98 -17.22
CA LEU A 136 -8.53 -15.07 -17.08
C LEU A 136 -9.07 -16.25 -16.23
N LEU A 137 -10.19 -16.10 -15.52
CA LEU A 137 -10.71 -17.18 -14.65
C LEU A 137 -11.00 -18.46 -15.42
N ALA A 138 -11.52 -18.38 -16.63
CA ALA A 138 -11.76 -19.56 -17.49
C ALA A 138 -10.45 -20.31 -17.79
N VAL A 139 -9.37 -19.57 -18.04
CA VAL A 139 -8.03 -20.15 -18.30
C VAL A 139 -7.46 -20.77 -17.03
N PHE A 140 -7.59 -20.07 -15.87
CA PHE A 140 -7.13 -20.62 -14.58
C PHE A 140 -7.87 -21.91 -14.23
N ASN A 141 -9.18 -21.97 -14.46
CA ASN A 141 -10.01 -23.16 -14.21
C ASN A 141 -9.59 -24.32 -15.12
N ARG A 142 -9.35 -24.04 -16.41
CA ARG A 142 -8.86 -25.04 -17.38
C ARG A 142 -7.49 -25.60 -16.99
N LEU A 143 -6.57 -24.74 -16.58
CA LEU A 143 -5.22 -25.10 -16.12
C LEU A 143 -5.21 -25.65 -14.68
N LYS A 144 -6.38 -25.68 -14.01
CA LYS A 144 -6.54 -26.09 -12.61
C LYS A 144 -5.60 -25.35 -11.66
N VAL A 145 -5.34 -24.07 -11.93
CA VAL A 145 -4.49 -23.22 -11.08
C VAL A 145 -5.25 -22.93 -9.80
N ASP A 146 -4.61 -23.18 -8.66
CA ASP A 146 -5.19 -22.79 -7.36
C ASP A 146 -5.23 -21.26 -7.27
N ARG A 147 -6.43 -20.68 -7.12
CA ARG A 147 -6.62 -19.23 -7.06
C ARG A 147 -5.92 -18.58 -5.87
N ARG A 148 -5.60 -19.34 -4.83
CA ARG A 148 -4.82 -18.86 -3.68
C ARG A 148 -3.40 -18.44 -4.07
N VAL A 149 -2.77 -19.14 -5.04
CA VAL A 149 -1.47 -18.70 -5.55
C VAL A 149 -1.58 -17.38 -6.31
N ILE A 150 -2.68 -17.18 -7.04
CA ILE A 150 -2.92 -15.91 -7.77
C ILE A 150 -3.14 -14.76 -6.78
N ALA A 151 -3.92 -15.00 -5.72
CA ALA A 151 -4.08 -14.02 -4.63
C ALA A 151 -2.72 -13.65 -4.01
N CYS A 152 -1.86 -14.64 -3.70
CA CYS A 152 -0.51 -14.38 -3.20
C CYS A 152 0.35 -13.59 -4.19
N VAL A 153 0.33 -13.95 -5.48
CA VAL A 153 1.11 -13.23 -6.53
C VAL A 153 0.66 -11.78 -6.65
N LEU A 154 -0.65 -11.53 -6.66
CA LEU A 154 -1.23 -10.18 -6.70
C LEU A 154 -0.83 -9.38 -5.46
N THR A 155 -1.08 -9.90 -4.26
CA THR A 155 -0.74 -9.24 -2.99
C THR A 155 0.76 -8.96 -2.88
N PHE A 156 1.62 -9.90 -3.30
CA PHE A 156 3.06 -9.68 -3.34
C PHE A 156 3.42 -8.48 -4.23
N GLY A 157 2.91 -8.45 -5.46
CA GLY A 157 3.17 -7.35 -6.38
C GLY A 157 2.63 -6.01 -5.90
N LEU A 158 1.49 -6.02 -5.20
CA LEU A 158 0.89 -4.82 -4.63
C LEU A 158 1.68 -4.29 -3.42
N VAL A 159 2.10 -5.15 -2.48
CA VAL A 159 2.70 -4.72 -1.21
C VAL A 159 4.22 -4.63 -1.30
N THR A 160 4.90 -5.69 -1.76
CA THR A 160 6.36 -5.76 -1.71
C THR A 160 7.02 -4.67 -2.55
N THR A 161 6.41 -4.29 -3.65
CA THR A 161 7.01 -3.31 -4.55
C THR A 161 6.94 -1.89 -4.02
N TYR A 162 5.85 -1.46 -3.41
CA TYR A 162 5.81 -0.13 -2.80
C TYR A 162 6.68 -0.04 -1.53
N MET A 163 6.81 -1.12 -0.77
CA MET A 163 7.63 -1.10 0.46
C MET A 163 9.14 -1.19 0.21
N PHE A 164 9.57 -1.41 -1.04
CA PHE A 164 10.98 -1.60 -1.36
C PHE A 164 11.50 -0.76 -2.52
N ILE A 165 10.70 -0.54 -3.58
CA ILE A 165 11.12 0.19 -4.77
C ILE A 165 10.65 1.65 -4.68
N PRO A 166 11.55 2.65 -4.52
CA PRO A 166 11.17 4.05 -4.33
C PRO A 166 10.78 4.74 -5.65
N VAL A 167 9.78 4.19 -6.37
CA VAL A 167 9.24 4.73 -7.62
C VAL A 167 7.72 4.66 -7.57
N GLY A 168 7.01 5.67 -8.06
CA GLY A 168 5.55 5.72 -8.04
C GLY A 168 4.99 5.70 -6.62
N PHE A 169 4.04 4.82 -6.33
CA PHE A 169 3.53 4.64 -4.96
C PHE A 169 4.62 4.25 -3.96
N GLY A 170 5.66 3.53 -4.41
CA GLY A 170 6.80 3.21 -3.57
C GLY A 170 7.61 4.44 -3.14
N SER A 171 7.74 5.45 -4.00
CA SER A 171 8.36 6.72 -3.59
C SER A 171 7.55 7.41 -2.49
N ILE A 172 6.23 7.45 -2.66
CA ILE A 172 5.32 8.03 -1.67
C ILE A 172 5.47 7.29 -0.32
N PHE A 173 5.39 5.97 -0.36
CA PHE A 173 5.47 5.17 0.86
C PHE A 173 6.82 5.31 1.56
N LEU A 174 7.91 5.18 0.82
CA LEU A 174 9.25 5.13 1.39
C LEU A 174 9.81 6.50 1.76
N ASN A 175 9.64 7.50 0.89
CA ASN A 175 10.24 8.81 1.10
C ASN A 175 9.30 9.75 1.87
N ASP A 176 8.05 9.88 1.43
CA ASP A 176 7.15 10.89 2.02
C ASP A 176 6.52 10.39 3.32
N ILE A 177 6.08 9.12 3.36
CA ILE A 177 5.37 8.57 4.52
C ILE A 177 6.34 7.97 5.54
N LEU A 178 7.21 7.04 5.14
CA LEU A 178 8.10 6.38 6.07
C LEU A 178 9.18 7.34 6.57
N LEU A 179 10.05 7.83 5.68
CA LEU A 179 11.13 8.72 6.08
C LEU A 179 10.61 10.06 6.59
N GLY A 180 9.60 10.64 5.94
CA GLY A 180 9.01 11.91 6.37
C GLY A 180 8.44 11.87 7.78
N ASN A 181 7.68 10.82 8.15
CA ASN A 181 7.16 10.70 9.52
C ASN A 181 8.24 10.34 10.56
N ILE A 182 9.29 9.62 10.16
CA ILE A 182 10.45 9.39 11.03
C ILE A 182 11.18 10.70 11.31
N GLU A 183 11.35 11.56 10.32
CA GLU A 183 11.97 12.88 10.49
C GLU A 183 11.11 13.80 11.37
N LEU A 184 9.79 13.84 11.14
CA LEU A 184 8.84 14.56 11.98
C LEU A 184 8.84 14.07 13.43
N ALA A 185 9.11 12.78 13.67
CA ALA A 185 9.23 12.20 14.99
C ALA A 185 10.62 12.40 15.64
N GLY A 186 11.50 13.21 15.04
CA GLY A 186 12.75 13.69 15.64
C GLY A 186 14.02 12.93 15.28
N MET A 187 13.99 11.97 14.34
CA MET A 187 15.21 11.30 13.86
C MET A 187 15.62 11.81 12.48
N SER A 188 16.85 12.31 12.34
CA SER A 188 17.36 12.70 11.01
C SER A 188 17.43 11.53 10.05
N VAL A 189 16.88 11.71 8.87
CA VAL A 189 16.88 10.71 7.79
C VAL A 189 17.91 11.00 6.71
N ALA A 190 18.72 12.06 6.87
CA ALA A 190 19.73 12.47 5.92
C ALA A 190 20.75 11.35 5.65
N GLY A 191 20.95 11.01 4.38
CA GLY A 191 21.88 9.96 3.96
C GLY A 191 21.40 8.51 4.18
N ILE A 192 20.18 8.29 4.66
CA ILE A 192 19.63 6.95 4.83
C ILE A 192 19.22 6.37 3.46
N ASN A 193 19.80 5.22 3.12
CA ASN A 193 19.35 4.44 1.97
C ASN A 193 18.16 3.55 2.39
N VAL A 194 16.95 3.98 2.04
CA VAL A 194 15.71 3.29 2.41
C VAL A 194 15.60 1.88 1.81
N MET A 195 16.13 1.67 0.60
CA MET A 195 16.17 0.33 0.00
C MET A 195 17.07 -0.61 0.80
N LYS A 196 18.20 -0.11 1.33
CA LYS A 196 19.06 -0.91 2.21
C LYS A 196 18.33 -1.28 3.50
N ALA A 197 17.61 -0.35 4.11
CA ALA A 197 16.81 -0.61 5.32
C ALA A 197 15.70 -1.65 5.09
N MET A 198 15.04 -1.60 3.93
CA MET A 198 13.91 -2.48 3.61
C MET A 198 14.30 -3.75 2.84
N SER A 199 15.58 -3.98 2.55
CA SER A 199 16.05 -5.13 1.75
C SER A 199 15.75 -6.48 2.40
N ILE A 200 16.04 -6.61 3.70
CA ILE A 200 15.81 -7.87 4.45
C ILE A 200 14.31 -8.14 4.60
N PRO A 201 13.45 -7.18 5.00
CA PRO A 201 12.00 -7.32 4.96
C PRO A 201 11.45 -7.75 3.59
N ALA A 202 11.89 -7.08 2.51
CA ALA A 202 11.49 -7.45 1.16
C ALA A 202 11.90 -8.87 0.76
N LEU A 203 13.09 -9.31 1.18
CA LEU A 203 13.54 -10.70 0.98
C LEU A 203 12.62 -11.69 1.71
N GLY A 204 12.14 -11.36 2.89
CA GLY A 204 11.13 -12.15 3.61
C GLY A 204 9.86 -12.36 2.78
N MET A 205 9.37 -11.29 2.14
CA MET A 205 8.22 -11.37 1.23
C MET A 205 8.50 -12.26 0.01
N VAL A 206 9.69 -12.15 -0.60
CA VAL A 206 10.11 -13.01 -1.72
C VAL A 206 10.13 -14.48 -1.30
N ILE A 207 10.70 -14.81 -0.15
CA ILE A 207 10.71 -16.17 0.38
C ILE A 207 9.28 -16.68 0.57
N GLY A 208 8.39 -15.87 1.14
CA GLY A 208 6.99 -16.19 1.30
C GLY A 208 6.28 -16.48 -0.01
N LEU A 209 6.51 -15.67 -1.05
CA LEU A 209 5.98 -15.93 -2.40
C LEU A 209 6.50 -17.24 -2.97
N LEU A 210 7.80 -17.52 -2.86
CA LEU A 210 8.38 -18.76 -3.35
C LEU A 210 7.78 -19.98 -2.65
N ILE A 211 7.56 -19.91 -1.34
CA ILE A 211 6.89 -20.97 -0.58
C ILE A 211 5.45 -21.16 -1.07
N ALA A 212 4.69 -20.08 -1.26
CA ALA A 212 3.32 -20.14 -1.74
C ALA A 212 3.22 -20.81 -3.12
N VAL A 213 4.08 -20.39 -4.05
CA VAL A 213 4.04 -20.82 -5.46
C VAL A 213 4.57 -22.23 -5.66
N PHE A 214 5.73 -22.56 -5.05
CA PHE A 214 6.42 -23.82 -5.33
C PHE A 214 6.07 -24.96 -4.38
N PHE A 215 5.57 -24.66 -3.19
CA PHE A 215 5.31 -25.67 -2.16
C PHE A 215 3.84 -25.73 -1.78
N THR A 216 3.24 -24.66 -1.29
CA THR A 216 1.92 -24.70 -0.64
C THR A 216 0.79 -24.90 -1.64
N TYR A 217 0.72 -24.07 -2.68
CA TYR A 217 -0.39 -24.03 -3.65
C TYR A 217 -0.02 -24.59 -5.03
N ARG A 218 1.00 -25.44 -5.11
CA ARG A 218 1.44 -26.07 -6.36
C ARG A 218 0.45 -27.13 -6.90
N LYS A 219 -0.36 -27.71 -6.02
CA LYS A 219 -1.30 -28.77 -6.38
C LYS A 219 -2.47 -28.22 -7.20
N PRO A 220 -2.94 -28.93 -8.24
CA PRO A 220 -4.10 -28.50 -9.00
C PRO A 220 -5.37 -28.48 -8.14
N ARG A 221 -6.21 -27.46 -8.34
CA ARG A 221 -7.52 -27.32 -7.70
C ARG A 221 -8.59 -27.19 -8.77
N ASN A 222 -9.66 -27.96 -8.66
CA ASN A 222 -10.78 -27.92 -9.59
C ASN A 222 -11.79 -26.85 -9.19
N TYR A 223 -12.27 -26.10 -10.19
CA TYR A 223 -13.34 -25.12 -10.07
C TYR A 223 -14.44 -25.44 -11.08
N ARG A 224 -15.68 -25.06 -10.77
CA ARG A 224 -16.81 -25.24 -11.69
C ARG A 224 -16.69 -24.24 -12.83
N SER A 225 -16.94 -24.66 -14.06
CA SER A 225 -17.09 -23.73 -15.17
C SER A 225 -18.43 -23.02 -15.02
N ILE A 226 -18.40 -21.72 -14.79
CA ILE A 226 -19.57 -20.85 -14.78
C ILE A 226 -19.38 -19.89 -15.94
N ASP A 227 -20.35 -19.82 -16.85
CA ASP A 227 -20.37 -18.79 -17.88
C ASP A 227 -20.67 -17.47 -17.18
N LEU A 228 -19.64 -16.66 -17.05
CA LEU A 228 -19.78 -15.31 -16.55
C LEU A 228 -20.52 -14.52 -17.64
N ALA A 229 -21.69 -13.98 -17.31
CA ALA A 229 -22.35 -13.01 -18.18
C ALA A 229 -21.35 -11.89 -18.51
N PRO A 230 -21.38 -11.35 -19.76
CA PRO A 230 -20.53 -10.23 -20.10
C PRO A 230 -20.77 -9.14 -19.05
N THR A 231 -19.73 -8.76 -18.32
CA THR A 231 -19.82 -7.60 -17.42
C THR A 231 -20.11 -6.40 -18.30
N ASP A 232 -21.17 -5.63 -17.96
CA ASP A 232 -21.64 -4.40 -18.64
C ASP A 232 -20.61 -3.24 -18.60
N TYR A 233 -19.33 -3.53 -18.50
CA TYR A 233 -18.32 -2.57 -18.87
C TYR A 233 -18.28 -2.51 -20.38
N GLU A 234 -18.98 -1.53 -20.96
CA GLU A 234 -18.77 -1.13 -22.36
C GLU A 234 -17.28 -0.89 -22.57
N THR A 235 -16.57 -1.93 -22.97
CA THR A 235 -15.17 -1.84 -23.38
C THR A 235 -15.14 -1.15 -24.74
N LYS A 236 -15.14 0.19 -24.73
CA LYS A 236 -14.71 0.95 -25.91
C LYS A 236 -13.36 0.39 -26.33
N GLU A 237 -13.20 0.01 -27.58
CA GLU A 237 -11.90 -0.40 -28.09
C GLU A 237 -10.86 0.69 -27.77
N PRO A 238 -9.71 0.34 -27.19
CA PRO A 238 -8.72 1.32 -26.80
C PRO A 238 -8.24 2.11 -28.02
N SER A 239 -8.45 3.41 -28.00
CA SER A 239 -7.93 4.30 -29.06
C SER A 239 -6.40 4.29 -29.00
N ARG A 240 -5.73 3.95 -30.10
CA ARG A 240 -4.27 4.01 -30.20
C ARG A 240 -3.71 5.39 -29.80
N PHE A 241 -4.43 6.45 -30.17
CA PHE A 241 -4.07 7.82 -29.80
C PHE A 241 -4.06 8.00 -28.28
N ASN A 242 -5.14 7.62 -27.57
CA ASN A 242 -5.23 7.77 -26.12
C ASN A 242 -4.17 6.94 -25.39
N VAL A 243 -3.88 5.74 -25.88
CA VAL A 243 -2.81 4.89 -25.32
C VAL A 243 -1.44 5.53 -25.47
N ILE A 244 -1.13 6.09 -26.66
CA ILE A 244 0.15 6.80 -26.87
C ILE A 244 0.23 8.02 -25.96
N VAL A 245 -0.83 8.80 -25.83
CA VAL A 245 -0.89 9.95 -24.92
C VAL A 245 -0.65 9.50 -23.47
N ALA A 246 -1.26 8.40 -23.03
CA ALA A 246 -1.05 7.87 -21.70
C ALA A 246 0.42 7.50 -21.44
N ILE A 247 1.07 6.83 -22.40
CA ILE A 247 2.49 6.47 -22.28
C ILE A 247 3.36 7.74 -22.20
N ILE A 248 3.11 8.73 -23.07
CA ILE A 248 3.84 10.01 -23.04
C ILE A 248 3.62 10.73 -21.70
N ALA A 249 2.38 10.78 -21.20
CA ALA A 249 2.05 11.42 -19.95
C ALA A 249 2.74 10.73 -18.75
N ILE A 250 2.78 9.39 -18.72
CA ILE A 250 3.51 8.63 -17.70
C ILE A 250 5.01 8.97 -17.74
N ILE A 251 5.63 8.90 -18.92
CA ILE A 251 7.06 9.21 -19.08
C ILE A 251 7.35 10.65 -18.64
N ALA A 252 6.54 11.61 -19.07
CA ALA A 252 6.70 13.01 -18.70
C ALA A 252 6.56 13.24 -17.20
N THR A 253 5.55 12.63 -16.55
CA THR A 253 5.35 12.69 -15.09
C THR A 253 6.59 12.22 -14.34
N PHE A 254 7.13 11.04 -14.68
CA PHE A 254 8.34 10.52 -14.03
C PHE A 254 9.58 11.36 -14.35
N THR A 255 9.74 11.81 -15.59
CA THR A 255 10.88 12.64 -15.99
C THR A 255 10.91 13.94 -15.16
N VAL A 256 9.78 14.60 -15.02
CA VAL A 256 9.65 15.82 -14.20
C VAL A 256 10.00 15.53 -12.73
N GLN A 257 9.48 14.46 -12.15
CA GLN A 257 9.80 14.08 -10.77
C GLN A 257 11.30 13.84 -10.57
N VAL A 258 11.94 13.05 -11.45
CA VAL A 258 13.38 12.77 -11.37
C VAL A 258 14.22 14.03 -11.53
N ILE A 259 13.87 14.90 -12.49
CA ILE A 259 14.58 16.18 -12.70
C ILE A 259 14.47 17.06 -11.45
N MET A 260 13.26 17.24 -10.91
CA MET A 260 13.05 18.08 -9.72
C MET A 260 13.81 17.54 -8.51
N GLN A 261 13.78 16.21 -8.29
CA GLN A 261 14.55 15.59 -7.21
C GLN A 261 16.06 15.75 -7.40
N SER A 262 16.56 15.60 -8.63
CA SER A 262 17.99 15.77 -8.94
C SER A 262 18.47 17.22 -8.79
N MET A 263 17.57 18.18 -8.99
CA MET A 263 17.85 19.61 -8.81
C MET A 263 17.77 20.05 -7.33
N GLY A 264 17.35 19.17 -6.42
CA GLY A 264 17.19 19.49 -5.00
C GLY A 264 16.11 20.55 -4.73
N THR A 265 15.05 20.60 -5.56
CA THR A 265 13.97 21.59 -5.38
C THR A 265 13.15 21.27 -4.13
N GLU A 266 12.79 22.31 -3.35
CA GLU A 266 11.90 22.19 -2.20
C GLU A 266 10.43 21.93 -2.59
N ALA A 267 10.08 22.21 -3.87
CA ALA A 267 8.73 21.98 -4.37
C ALA A 267 8.41 20.47 -4.44
N ASN A 268 7.18 20.12 -4.10
CA ASN A 268 6.71 18.72 -4.14
C ASN A 268 6.71 18.19 -5.59
N SER A 269 7.71 17.38 -5.93
CA SER A 269 7.91 16.83 -7.28
C SER A 269 6.76 15.93 -7.73
N LEU A 270 6.09 15.25 -6.80
CA LEU A 270 4.95 14.38 -7.07
C LEU A 270 3.75 15.18 -7.57
N LEU A 271 3.45 16.29 -6.89
CA LEU A 271 2.35 17.20 -7.25
C LEU A 271 2.57 17.79 -8.64
N VAL A 272 3.78 18.31 -8.90
CA VAL A 272 4.12 18.91 -10.19
C VAL A 272 4.10 17.86 -11.31
N GLY A 273 4.65 16.67 -11.07
CA GLY A 273 4.64 15.57 -12.03
C GLY A 273 3.22 15.13 -12.40
N ALA A 274 2.34 14.96 -11.40
CA ALA A 274 0.95 14.61 -11.64
C ALA A 274 0.19 15.67 -12.45
N LEU A 275 0.42 16.95 -12.14
CA LEU A 275 -0.14 18.07 -12.91
C LEU A 275 0.32 18.06 -14.37
N VAL A 276 1.62 17.85 -14.63
CA VAL A 276 2.14 17.76 -16.01
C VAL A 276 1.49 16.61 -16.76
N GLY A 277 1.37 15.45 -16.14
CA GLY A 277 0.68 14.30 -16.74
C GLY A 277 -0.78 14.59 -17.08
N LEU A 278 -1.54 15.20 -16.18
CA LEU A 278 -2.92 15.61 -16.40
C LEU A 278 -3.02 16.66 -17.51
N MET A 279 -2.15 17.65 -17.53
CA MET A 279 -2.12 18.66 -18.59
C MET A 279 -1.90 18.04 -19.97
N ILE A 280 -1.06 17.02 -20.11
CA ILE A 280 -0.86 16.31 -21.37
C ILE A 280 -2.17 15.67 -21.84
N PHE A 281 -2.90 14.99 -20.96
CA PHE A 281 -4.21 14.39 -21.30
C PHE A 281 -5.24 15.44 -21.75
N MET A 282 -5.27 16.58 -21.08
CA MET A 282 -6.24 17.65 -21.37
C MET A 282 -5.87 18.40 -22.66
N LEU A 283 -4.61 18.79 -22.85
CA LEU A 283 -4.15 19.55 -24.01
C LEU A 283 -4.22 18.73 -25.32
N THR A 284 -4.01 17.41 -25.24
CA THR A 284 -4.13 16.52 -26.39
C THR A 284 -5.59 16.15 -26.71
N GLY A 285 -6.53 16.44 -25.79
CA GLY A 285 -7.93 16.05 -25.92
C GLY A 285 -8.20 14.56 -25.71
N ALA A 286 -7.21 13.79 -25.21
CA ALA A 286 -7.40 12.39 -24.84
C ALA A 286 -8.38 12.23 -23.65
N VAL A 287 -8.42 13.23 -22.77
CA VAL A 287 -9.52 13.50 -21.84
C VAL A 287 -10.17 14.81 -22.29
N LYS A 288 -11.46 14.76 -22.64
CA LYS A 288 -12.18 15.97 -23.07
C LYS A 288 -12.44 16.87 -21.87
N TRP A 289 -12.39 18.20 -22.07
CA TRP A 289 -12.65 19.17 -21.02
C TRP A 289 -13.97 18.96 -20.27
N ARG A 290 -15.01 18.47 -20.98
CA ARG A 290 -16.31 18.15 -20.37
C ARG A 290 -16.30 16.90 -19.50
N GLU A 291 -15.36 15.98 -19.75
CA GLU A 291 -15.17 14.71 -19.02
C GLU A 291 -14.09 14.87 -17.92
N ALA A 292 -13.33 15.97 -17.96
CA ALA A 292 -12.22 16.20 -17.04
C ALA A 292 -12.67 16.27 -15.58
N ASP A 293 -13.83 16.86 -15.30
CA ASP A 293 -14.38 16.96 -13.95
C ASP A 293 -14.74 15.57 -13.39
N ASP A 294 -15.34 14.71 -14.22
CA ASP A 294 -15.66 13.32 -13.83
C ASP A 294 -14.41 12.51 -13.54
N VAL A 295 -13.37 12.60 -14.40
CA VAL A 295 -12.07 11.93 -14.22
C VAL A 295 -11.38 12.41 -12.96
N PHE A 296 -11.36 13.74 -12.75
CA PHE A 296 -10.77 14.37 -11.58
C PHE A 296 -11.49 13.94 -10.30
N THR A 297 -12.81 14.02 -10.29
CA THR A 297 -13.65 13.63 -9.16
C THR A 297 -13.51 12.14 -8.83
N ALA A 298 -13.49 11.27 -9.84
CA ALA A 298 -13.28 9.84 -9.64
C ALA A 298 -11.91 9.54 -9.04
N GLY A 299 -10.85 10.21 -9.54
CA GLY A 299 -9.49 10.09 -9.01
C GLY A 299 -9.36 10.61 -7.58
N MET A 300 -9.94 11.77 -7.30
CA MET A 300 -9.98 12.31 -5.95
C MET A 300 -10.72 11.36 -4.99
N ARG A 301 -11.86 10.81 -5.39
CA ARG A 301 -12.61 9.83 -4.56
C ARG A 301 -11.78 8.60 -4.26
N MET A 302 -11.00 8.10 -5.21
CA MET A 302 -10.12 6.94 -5.03
C MET A 302 -9.06 7.20 -3.95
N MET A 303 -8.50 8.41 -3.89
CA MET A 303 -7.44 8.79 -2.96
C MET A 303 -7.92 9.58 -1.73
N ALA A 304 -9.18 10.01 -1.70
CA ALA A 304 -9.72 10.87 -0.64
C ALA A 304 -9.56 10.23 0.74
N LEU A 305 -9.86 8.93 0.86
CA LEU A 305 -9.74 8.23 2.14
C LEU A 305 -8.30 8.30 2.67
N ILE A 306 -7.31 8.02 1.83
CA ILE A 306 -5.89 8.06 2.22
C ILE A 306 -5.50 9.49 2.60
N GLY A 307 -5.90 10.49 1.81
CA GLY A 307 -5.64 11.90 2.09
C GLY A 307 -6.21 12.34 3.44
N PHE A 308 -7.47 12.03 3.72
CA PHE A 308 -8.10 12.37 5.01
C PHE A 308 -7.50 11.62 6.19
N ILE A 309 -7.07 10.38 6.01
CA ILE A 309 -6.35 9.63 7.05
C ILE A 309 -5.02 10.29 7.34
N MET A 310 -4.24 10.70 6.32
CA MET A 310 -2.97 11.39 6.52
C MET A 310 -3.14 12.71 7.28
N ILE A 311 -4.13 13.52 6.90
CA ILE A 311 -4.44 14.77 7.60
C ILE A 311 -4.79 14.48 9.08
N SER A 312 -5.70 13.52 9.32
CA SER A 312 -6.16 13.19 10.67
C SER A 312 -5.07 12.57 11.54
N ALA A 313 -4.18 11.77 10.94
CA ALA A 313 -3.04 11.16 11.63
C ALA A 313 -2.02 12.22 12.09
N GLN A 314 -1.77 13.25 11.28
CA GLN A 314 -0.92 14.37 11.68
C GLN A 314 -1.55 15.19 12.81
N GLY A 315 -2.86 15.43 12.76
CA GLY A 315 -3.60 16.04 13.88
C GLY A 315 -3.52 15.20 15.17
N PHE A 316 -3.68 13.87 15.06
CA PHE A 316 -3.50 12.95 16.18
C PHE A 316 -2.09 13.04 16.76
N ALA A 317 -1.06 12.97 15.92
CA ALA A 317 0.34 13.05 16.33
C ALA A 317 0.64 14.36 17.07
N ALA A 318 0.19 15.51 16.55
CA ALA A 318 0.37 16.81 17.18
C ALA A 318 -0.28 16.91 18.58
N VAL A 319 -1.47 16.32 18.76
CA VAL A 319 -2.09 16.24 20.09
C VAL A 319 -1.26 15.35 21.02
N MET A 320 -0.78 14.20 20.57
CA MET A 320 0.06 13.32 21.39
C MET A 320 1.33 14.00 21.84
N ASP A 321 1.99 14.72 20.93
CA ASP A 321 3.18 15.51 21.22
C ASP A 321 2.86 16.62 22.25
N ALA A 322 1.81 17.39 22.04
CA ALA A 322 1.37 18.45 22.94
C ALA A 322 1.05 17.95 24.36
N THR A 323 0.64 16.69 24.56
CA THR A 323 0.43 16.11 25.90
C THR A 323 1.74 15.92 26.68
N GLY A 324 2.91 15.88 26.02
CA GLY A 324 4.19 15.51 26.61
C GLY A 324 4.22 14.10 27.20
N ALA A 325 3.25 13.24 26.86
CA ALA A 325 3.12 11.91 27.44
C ALA A 325 3.87 10.82 26.66
N VAL A 326 4.52 11.19 25.52
CA VAL A 326 5.33 10.27 24.71
C VAL A 326 6.60 9.87 25.46
N ASP A 327 7.39 10.82 25.97
CA ASP A 327 8.65 10.55 26.67
C ASP A 327 8.50 9.64 27.89
N PRO A 328 7.52 9.88 28.81
CA PRO A 328 7.29 8.95 29.92
C PRO A 328 6.90 7.55 29.46
N LEU A 329 6.12 7.41 28.37
CA LEU A 329 5.77 6.12 27.81
C LEU A 329 7.02 5.39 27.27
N VAL A 330 7.86 6.09 26.51
CA VAL A 330 9.10 5.57 25.97
C VAL A 330 10.03 5.07 27.07
N THR A 331 10.18 5.85 28.14
CA THR A 331 11.03 5.46 29.30
C THR A 331 10.54 4.16 29.95
N VAL A 332 9.24 4.07 30.24
CA VAL A 332 8.64 2.87 30.87
C VAL A 332 8.79 1.65 29.96
N VAL A 333 8.57 1.80 28.67
CA VAL A 333 8.70 0.69 27.69
C VAL A 333 10.16 0.29 27.52
N ALA A 334 11.08 1.25 27.47
CA ALA A 334 12.52 0.96 27.39
C ALA A 334 13.02 0.18 28.62
N ASP A 335 12.59 0.59 29.82
CA ASP A 335 12.90 -0.08 31.07
C ASP A 335 12.33 -1.50 31.13
N LEU A 336 11.10 -1.69 30.63
CA LEU A 336 10.44 -3.00 30.56
C LEU A 336 11.24 -4.02 29.76
N PHE A 337 11.88 -3.58 28.68
CA PHE A 337 12.73 -4.46 27.87
C PHE A 337 14.17 -4.60 28.42
N ALA A 338 14.55 -3.79 29.42
CA ALA A 338 15.85 -3.86 30.12
C ALA A 338 17.05 -3.99 29.15
N GLY A 339 17.05 -3.26 28.05
CA GLY A 339 18.09 -3.30 27.02
C GLY A 339 18.02 -4.52 26.09
N ASN A 340 17.01 -5.37 26.20
CA ASN A 340 16.82 -6.50 25.27
C ASN A 340 16.21 -6.01 23.94
N LYS A 341 17.08 -5.55 23.03
CA LYS A 341 16.68 -5.06 21.70
C LYS A 341 15.85 -6.07 20.90
N GLY A 342 16.17 -7.36 21.01
CA GLY A 342 15.46 -8.41 20.29
C GLY A 342 14.00 -8.53 20.74
N ALA A 343 13.76 -8.50 22.05
CA ALA A 343 12.42 -8.53 22.60
C ALA A 343 11.62 -7.24 22.25
N ALA A 344 12.28 -6.08 22.30
CA ALA A 344 11.67 -4.81 21.92
C ALA A 344 11.28 -4.78 20.44
N ALA A 345 12.17 -5.23 19.55
CA ALA A 345 11.89 -5.27 18.11
C ALA A 345 10.71 -6.18 17.79
N ILE A 346 10.66 -7.40 18.37
CA ILE A 346 9.53 -8.30 18.11
C ILE A 346 8.21 -7.72 18.64
N ALA A 347 8.23 -7.08 19.80
CA ALA A 347 7.06 -6.44 20.37
C ALA A 347 6.54 -5.29 19.47
N MET A 348 7.44 -4.40 19.00
CA MET A 348 7.07 -3.33 18.06
C MET A 348 6.51 -3.88 16.76
N LEU A 349 7.10 -4.93 16.19
CA LEU A 349 6.61 -5.54 14.96
C LEU A 349 5.24 -6.21 15.16
N VAL A 350 5.02 -6.91 16.28
CA VAL A 350 3.72 -7.54 16.59
C VAL A 350 2.65 -6.48 16.85
N VAL A 351 2.96 -5.42 17.59
CA VAL A 351 2.03 -4.31 17.80
C VAL A 351 1.72 -3.61 16.48
N GLY A 352 2.74 -3.34 15.64
CA GLY A 352 2.55 -2.79 14.30
C GLY A 352 1.64 -3.67 13.43
N LEU A 353 1.83 -4.99 13.45
CA LEU A 353 0.94 -5.95 12.78
C LEU A 353 -0.51 -5.80 13.24
N ILE A 354 -0.76 -5.76 14.55
CA ILE A 354 -2.12 -5.64 15.10
C ILE A 354 -2.76 -4.30 14.70
N VAL A 355 -2.00 -3.20 14.78
CA VAL A 355 -2.45 -1.86 14.41
C VAL A 355 -2.82 -1.80 12.93
N THR A 356 -1.92 -2.28 12.06
CA THR A 356 -2.15 -2.26 10.61
C THR A 356 -3.27 -3.18 10.19
N MET A 357 -3.42 -4.35 10.82
CA MET A 357 -4.58 -5.24 10.59
C MET A 357 -5.91 -4.58 10.97
N GLY A 358 -5.92 -3.79 12.04
CA GLY A 358 -7.10 -3.06 12.50
C GLY A 358 -7.49 -1.90 11.57
N ILE A 359 -6.49 -1.17 11.07
CA ILE A 359 -6.67 -0.01 10.19
C ILE A 359 -6.86 -0.44 8.73
N GLY A 360 -6.20 -1.51 8.31
CA GLY A 360 -6.25 -2.04 6.93
C GLY A 360 -5.37 -1.29 5.93
N SER A 361 -4.46 -0.42 6.37
CA SER A 361 -3.61 0.37 5.48
C SER A 361 -2.25 0.70 6.11
N SER A 362 -1.17 0.36 5.41
CA SER A 362 0.21 0.74 5.77
C SER A 362 0.40 2.25 5.80
N PHE A 363 -0.18 2.95 4.83
CA PHE A 363 -0.07 4.40 4.67
C PHE A 363 -0.64 5.16 5.87
N SER A 364 -1.69 4.62 6.48
CA SER A 364 -2.35 5.21 7.64
C SER A 364 -1.67 4.84 8.95
N THR A 365 -1.03 3.69 9.01
CA THR A 365 -0.40 3.17 10.22
C THR A 365 0.92 3.86 10.53
N LEU A 366 1.75 4.12 9.49
CA LEU A 366 3.10 4.67 9.67
C LEU A 366 3.14 5.99 10.43
N PRO A 367 2.31 7.01 10.11
CA PRO A 367 2.31 8.26 10.86
C PRO A 367 2.03 8.08 12.35
N ILE A 368 1.16 7.10 12.67
CA ILE A 368 0.76 6.81 14.05
C ILE A 368 1.89 6.15 14.83
N ILE A 369 2.46 5.06 14.25
CA ILE A 369 3.48 4.30 14.96
C ILE A 369 4.83 5.03 15.03
N ALA A 370 5.16 5.88 14.04
CA ALA A 370 6.42 6.61 14.01
C ALA A 370 6.59 7.51 15.24
N THR A 371 5.52 8.18 15.70
CA THR A 371 5.55 9.06 16.88
C THR A 371 5.98 8.33 18.17
N ILE A 372 5.73 7.03 18.26
CA ILE A 372 6.08 6.20 19.42
C ILE A 372 7.37 5.42 19.16
N TYR A 373 7.51 4.83 17.96
CA TYR A 373 8.62 3.92 17.67
C TYR A 373 9.95 4.64 17.48
N VAL A 374 9.96 5.86 16.91
CA VAL A 374 11.19 6.61 16.72
C VAL A 374 11.87 6.91 18.06
N PRO A 375 11.24 7.60 19.02
CA PRO A 375 11.86 7.86 20.31
C PRO A 375 12.20 6.56 21.07
N LEU A 376 11.37 5.51 20.96
CA LEU A 376 11.64 4.21 21.57
C LEU A 376 12.88 3.53 20.97
N CYS A 377 13.02 3.52 19.64
CA CYS A 377 14.20 2.97 18.97
C CYS A 377 15.48 3.72 19.35
N LEU A 378 15.42 5.06 19.42
CA LEU A 378 16.53 5.89 19.85
C LEU A 378 16.92 5.60 21.31
N ALA A 379 15.95 5.50 22.22
CA ALA A 379 16.18 5.17 23.63
C ALA A 379 16.79 3.77 23.82
N LEU A 380 16.39 2.80 23.02
CA LEU A 380 16.92 1.44 23.02
C LEU A 380 18.26 1.30 22.26
N GLY A 381 18.73 2.37 21.61
CA GLY A 381 20.00 2.41 20.89
C GLY A 381 20.01 1.62 19.58
N PHE A 382 18.88 1.53 18.88
CA PHE A 382 18.86 1.03 17.51
C PHE A 382 19.55 2.00 16.56
N SER A 383 20.17 1.46 15.50
CA SER A 383 20.74 2.31 14.45
C SER A 383 19.62 3.02 13.65
N PRO A 384 19.93 4.10 12.96
CA PRO A 384 18.96 4.75 12.06
C PRO A 384 18.38 3.80 10.99
N LEU A 385 19.22 2.94 10.41
CA LEU A 385 18.78 1.93 9.42
C LEU A 385 17.84 0.89 10.05
N ALA A 386 18.17 0.39 11.25
CA ALA A 386 17.32 -0.55 11.99
C ALA A 386 15.99 0.11 12.36
N THR A 387 15.99 1.37 12.78
CA THR A 387 14.78 2.13 13.11
C THR A 387 13.86 2.26 11.88
N VAL A 388 14.40 2.67 10.74
CA VAL A 388 13.64 2.73 9.48
C VAL A 388 13.09 1.36 9.11
N SER A 389 13.89 0.31 9.25
CA SER A 389 13.47 -1.06 8.94
C SER A 389 12.35 -1.55 9.85
N ILE A 390 12.44 -1.32 11.17
CA ILE A 390 11.39 -1.69 12.14
C ILE A 390 10.08 -0.97 11.80
N ILE A 391 10.12 0.33 11.61
CA ILE A 391 8.92 1.15 11.37
C ILE A 391 8.30 0.80 10.01
N GLY A 392 9.11 0.75 8.95
CA GLY A 392 8.65 0.38 7.62
C GLY A 392 8.06 -1.04 7.56
N THR A 393 8.71 -1.99 8.26
CA THR A 393 8.19 -3.36 8.37
C THR A 393 6.90 -3.42 9.17
N ALA A 394 6.83 -2.72 10.31
CA ALA A 394 5.64 -2.67 11.16
C ALA A 394 4.43 -2.08 10.40
N GLY A 395 4.66 -1.07 9.56
CA GLY A 395 3.63 -0.51 8.68
C GLY A 395 3.19 -1.46 7.57
N ALA A 396 4.10 -2.21 6.97
CA ALA A 396 3.80 -3.17 5.91
C ALA A 396 3.16 -4.46 6.43
N LEU A 397 3.48 -4.86 7.67
CA LEU A 397 2.84 -5.97 8.37
C LEU A 397 1.34 -5.68 8.52
N GLY A 398 0.51 -6.68 8.23
CA GLY A 398 -0.94 -6.56 8.27
C GLY A 398 -1.53 -6.14 6.93
N ASP A 399 -0.91 -5.27 6.15
CA ASP A 399 -1.42 -4.91 4.83
C ASP A 399 -1.44 -6.11 3.87
N ALA A 400 -0.38 -6.90 3.89
CA ALA A 400 -0.28 -8.13 3.08
C ALA A 400 -1.20 -9.29 3.51
N GLY A 401 -2.05 -9.13 4.52
CA GLY A 401 -2.89 -10.22 5.04
C GLY A 401 -4.01 -9.75 5.95
N SER A 402 -4.43 -8.49 5.87
CA SER A 402 -5.61 -7.98 6.58
C SER A 402 -6.89 -8.24 5.79
N PRO A 403 -7.99 -8.59 6.46
CA PRO A 403 -9.30 -8.68 5.80
C PRO A 403 -9.85 -7.33 5.35
N ALA A 404 -9.28 -6.23 5.81
CA ALA A 404 -9.70 -4.86 5.47
C ALA A 404 -8.75 -4.18 4.47
N SER A 405 -7.63 -4.82 4.08
CA SER A 405 -6.66 -4.22 3.17
C SER A 405 -7.09 -4.33 1.71
N ASP A 406 -6.84 -3.27 0.96
CA ASP A 406 -7.02 -3.24 -0.50
C ASP A 406 -6.14 -4.28 -1.20
N SER A 407 -4.98 -4.62 -0.62
CA SER A 407 -4.06 -5.63 -1.14
C SER A 407 -4.60 -7.08 -1.04
N THR A 408 -5.67 -7.30 -0.29
CA THR A 408 -6.39 -8.58 -0.20
C THR A 408 -7.80 -8.50 -0.77
N LEU A 409 -8.49 -7.37 -0.57
CA LEU A 409 -9.83 -7.12 -1.12
C LEU A 409 -9.83 -7.05 -2.64
N GLY A 410 -8.84 -6.35 -3.23
CA GLY A 410 -8.68 -6.25 -4.68
C GLY A 410 -8.53 -7.61 -5.35
N PRO A 411 -7.54 -8.45 -4.96
CA PRO A 411 -7.43 -9.83 -5.44
C PRO A 411 -8.72 -10.63 -5.27
N THR A 412 -9.38 -10.54 -4.11
CA THR A 412 -10.65 -11.24 -3.88
C THR A 412 -11.74 -10.78 -4.85
N ALA A 413 -11.89 -9.48 -5.07
CA ALA A 413 -12.90 -8.93 -5.97
C ALA A 413 -12.75 -9.49 -7.39
N GLY A 414 -11.52 -9.61 -7.91
CA GLY A 414 -11.26 -10.21 -9.21
C GLY A 414 -11.44 -11.72 -9.25
N LEU A 415 -11.01 -12.44 -8.20
CA LEU A 415 -11.01 -13.91 -8.17
C LEU A 415 -12.36 -14.51 -7.77
N ASN A 416 -13.23 -13.74 -7.12
CA ASN A 416 -14.54 -14.21 -6.61
C ASN A 416 -15.73 -13.80 -7.48
N VAL A 417 -15.52 -13.36 -8.70
CA VAL A 417 -16.62 -12.96 -9.60
C VAL A 417 -17.60 -14.10 -9.86
N ASP A 418 -17.13 -15.34 -9.82
CA ASP A 418 -17.96 -16.55 -9.97
C ASP A 418 -18.37 -17.21 -8.64
N GLY A 419 -18.14 -16.56 -7.49
CA GLY A 419 -18.52 -17.04 -6.17
C GLY A 419 -17.70 -18.23 -5.63
N GLN A 420 -16.56 -18.56 -6.24
CA GLN A 420 -15.76 -19.75 -5.87
C GLN A 420 -14.44 -19.41 -5.16
N HIS A 421 -14.28 -18.18 -4.66
CA HIS A 421 -13.08 -17.73 -3.96
C HIS A 421 -13.46 -16.96 -2.70
N ASP A 422 -13.34 -17.60 -1.55
CA ASP A 422 -13.68 -17.00 -0.25
C ASP A 422 -12.61 -15.99 0.18
N HIS A 423 -13.03 -14.78 0.57
CA HIS A 423 -12.11 -13.71 0.97
C HIS A 423 -11.18 -14.13 2.10
N ILE A 424 -11.71 -14.68 3.17
CA ILE A 424 -10.92 -15.03 4.36
C ILE A 424 -10.06 -16.26 4.10
N ARG A 425 -10.65 -17.33 3.54
CA ARG A 425 -9.99 -18.63 3.41
C ARG A 425 -9.04 -18.71 2.23
N ASP A 426 -9.36 -18.01 1.13
CA ASP A 426 -8.61 -18.15 -0.11
C ASP A 426 -7.74 -16.91 -0.46
N SER A 427 -7.95 -15.75 0.22
CA SER A 427 -7.06 -14.58 0.12
C SER A 427 -6.35 -14.29 1.44
N VAL A 428 -7.07 -13.92 2.50
CA VAL A 428 -6.50 -13.39 3.75
C VAL A 428 -5.59 -14.41 4.45
N ILE A 429 -6.07 -15.61 4.72
CA ILE A 429 -5.26 -16.65 5.39
C ILE A 429 -4.02 -17.03 4.57
N PRO A 430 -4.12 -17.30 3.26
CA PRO A 430 -2.95 -17.56 2.43
C PRO A 430 -1.91 -16.44 2.46
N THR A 431 -2.32 -15.19 2.28
CA THR A 431 -1.40 -14.06 2.26
C THR A 431 -0.84 -13.76 3.63
N PHE A 432 -1.63 -13.89 4.70
CA PHE A 432 -1.14 -13.74 6.07
C PHE A 432 0.00 -14.72 6.38
N LEU A 433 -0.21 -16.00 6.12
CA LEU A 433 0.78 -17.04 6.43
C LEU A 433 2.07 -16.90 5.59
N HIS A 434 1.92 -16.53 4.32
CA HIS A 434 3.06 -16.48 3.41
C HIS A 434 3.78 -15.14 3.40
N PHE A 435 3.16 -14.06 3.90
CA PHE A 435 3.78 -12.73 3.90
C PHE A 435 3.99 -12.17 5.30
N ASN A 436 2.96 -12.13 6.15
CA ASN A 436 3.13 -11.52 7.48
C ASN A 436 4.10 -12.31 8.37
N LEU A 437 4.09 -13.64 8.35
CA LEU A 437 5.02 -14.42 9.16
C LEU A 437 6.47 -14.29 8.69
N PRO A 438 6.81 -14.47 7.41
CA PRO A 438 8.16 -14.21 6.91
C PRO A 438 8.60 -12.75 7.08
N LEU A 439 7.70 -11.79 6.89
CA LEU A 439 7.99 -10.37 7.05
C LEU A 439 8.29 -10.02 8.51
N LEU A 440 7.54 -10.58 9.46
CA LEU A 440 7.80 -10.44 10.90
C LEU A 440 9.19 -10.95 11.25
N ALA A 441 9.53 -12.16 10.79
CA ALA A 441 10.84 -12.77 11.02
C ALA A 441 11.98 -11.96 10.36
N ALA A 442 11.79 -11.56 9.10
CA ALA A 442 12.78 -10.78 8.36
C ALA A 442 12.95 -9.37 8.94
N GLY A 443 11.87 -8.71 9.38
CA GLY A 443 11.94 -7.43 10.07
C GLY A 443 12.69 -7.51 11.39
N TRP A 444 12.47 -8.58 12.14
CA TRP A 444 13.25 -8.82 13.37
C TRP A 444 14.73 -9.04 13.07
N VAL A 445 15.07 -9.86 12.07
CA VAL A 445 16.46 -10.04 11.63
C VAL A 445 17.06 -8.70 11.20
N ALA A 446 16.36 -7.91 10.40
CA ALA A 446 16.81 -6.60 9.96
C ALA A 446 17.09 -5.66 11.14
N ALA A 447 16.21 -5.65 12.15
CA ALA A 447 16.40 -4.87 13.37
C ALA A 447 17.66 -5.23 14.15
N MET A 448 18.10 -6.51 14.06
CA MET A 448 19.30 -6.99 14.76
C MET A 448 20.61 -6.82 13.99
N VAL A 449 20.53 -6.77 12.64
CA VAL A 449 21.72 -6.79 11.76
C VAL A 449 22.08 -5.41 11.23
N LEU A 450 21.09 -4.53 11.05
CA LEU A 450 21.28 -3.17 10.57
C LEU A 450 21.63 -2.20 11.71
#